data_a45a762b60d93a8ad1092749b349785f
#
_entry.id   a45a762b60d93a8ad1092749b349785f
#
_cell.length_a   1.000
_cell.length_b   1.000
_cell.length_c   1.000
_cell.angle_alpha   90.00
_cell.angle_beta   90.00
_cell.angle_gamma   90.00
#
_symmetry.space_group_name_H-M   'P 1'
#
loop_
_entity.id
_entity.type
_entity.pdbx_description
1 polymer ?
#
loop_
_entity_poly.entity_id
_entity_poly.type
_entity_poly.pdbx_seq_one_letter_code
_entity_poly.pdbx_strand_id
1 'polypeptide(L)'
;MTDFDRYGFNSKDCIVTYVFLIRNRIAGMKNSFLFCFAIILLLFSGCNNREKIIKPGRTLNRRLGTLLYQKEYFRLANLLQRDRDSLNDNEKLYYQAFIDNAFNRNEQAVRDVDSLMKGNFPRLPDSAAVALQLLREDSYFKLYRYAGAARQDSMILRNYSNVLDSEKLSDVKNHLLIRNALRSVPPQETIKKDSLTISWKKDRIGLIEIPLKCGNIIYDAIFDTRANISSISKTYAKKLGLRILDVSYEEGSGITGIKFKTGLGVADSLYIGNILIRNAVFQIMPDSILYLAPINFRLNIIIGFPVIEQLKEFHLYKNGRMFIPLTPEKAELHNFALDGLDPVISLKTGNDTLCFHLDLGADETILYSTYFERFKQKVLSEGKKKVQQYGGAGGIQKKVVYIIPSLALELGGEKITLDSVDVFTEKIFPGERFYGNLGRDFAWRFDELVFNFESMYIRGK
;
A
#
# COMPACT_ATOMS: atom_id res chain seq x y z
N MET A 1 -19.88 0.49 5.65
CA MET A 1 -20.45 -0.78 5.15
C MET A 1 -20.30 -0.72 3.64
N THR A 2 -19.22 -1.28 3.14
CA THR A 2 -18.79 -1.18 1.75
C THR A 2 -19.28 -2.39 0.97
N ASP A 3 -19.62 -2.19 -0.30
CA ASP A 3 -20.25 -3.13 -1.26
C ASP A 3 -19.67 -4.55 -1.39
N PHE A 4 -18.71 -4.95 -0.60
CA PHE A 4 -18.23 -6.33 -0.52
C PHE A 4 -19.24 -7.29 0.13
N ASP A 5 -20.19 -6.79 0.89
CA ASP A 5 -21.29 -7.60 1.48
C ASP A 5 -22.38 -7.98 0.47
N ARG A 6 -22.40 -7.39 -0.74
CA ARG A 6 -23.39 -7.73 -1.78
C ARG A 6 -23.09 -9.01 -2.55
N TYR A 7 -21.89 -9.56 -2.41
CA TYR A 7 -21.54 -10.80 -3.11
C TYR A 7 -21.66 -12.02 -2.20
N GLY A 8 -22.90 -12.37 -1.88
CA GLY A 8 -23.25 -13.71 -1.46
C GLY A 8 -23.46 -13.96 0.02
N PHE A 9 -24.06 -13.05 0.78
CA PHE A 9 -24.67 -13.34 2.07
C PHE A 9 -25.86 -12.44 2.37
N ASN A 10 -27.06 -12.97 2.15
CA ASN A 10 -28.17 -12.64 2.99
C ASN A 10 -29.14 -13.81 3.09
N SER A 11 -29.13 -14.48 4.19
CA SER A 11 -30.16 -15.46 4.58
C SER A 11 -30.44 -15.35 6.08
N LYS A 12 -30.55 -14.14 6.66
CA LYS A 12 -31.00 -13.98 8.05
C LYS A 12 -32.08 -12.91 8.28
N ASP A 13 -32.49 -12.14 7.29
CA ASP A 13 -33.45 -11.04 7.51
C ASP A 13 -34.85 -11.29 6.96
N CYS A 14 -35.28 -12.54 6.79
CA CYS A 14 -36.63 -12.84 6.30
C CYS A 14 -37.58 -13.50 7.34
N ILE A 15 -37.25 -13.55 8.62
CA ILE A 15 -38.09 -14.25 9.64
C ILE A 15 -38.65 -13.35 10.74
N VAL A 16 -38.27 -12.10 10.85
CA VAL A 16 -38.73 -11.27 12.00
C VAL A 16 -39.95 -10.39 11.71
N THR A 17 -40.33 -10.18 10.45
CA THR A 17 -41.41 -9.23 10.11
C THR A 17 -42.80 -9.89 9.95
N TYR A 18 -42.93 -11.22 10.07
CA TYR A 18 -44.22 -11.91 9.91
C TYR A 18 -44.88 -12.40 11.22
N VAL A 19 -44.24 -12.19 12.37
CA VAL A 19 -44.78 -12.65 13.67
C VAL A 19 -45.62 -11.59 14.40
N PHE A 20 -45.63 -10.34 13.95
CA PHE A 20 -46.33 -9.25 14.69
C PHE A 20 -47.75 -8.94 14.17
N LEU A 21 -48.27 -9.60 13.14
CA LEU A 21 -49.60 -9.32 12.53
C LEU A 21 -50.67 -10.39 12.79
N ILE A 22 -50.41 -11.44 13.57
CA ILE A 22 -51.40 -12.51 13.86
C ILE A 22 -51.86 -12.53 15.35
N ARG A 23 -51.71 -11.45 16.07
CA ARG A 23 -52.14 -11.47 17.51
C ARG A 23 -53.47 -10.82 17.83
N ASN A 24 -54.27 -10.41 16.86
CA ASN A 24 -55.54 -9.73 17.15
C ASN A 24 -56.76 -10.20 16.34
N ARG A 25 -56.92 -11.49 16.07
CA ARG A 25 -58.25 -12.04 15.66
C ARG A 25 -58.30 -13.54 15.89
N ILE A 26 -58.53 -14.00 17.12
CA ILE A 26 -59.19 -15.27 17.40
C ILE A 26 -59.73 -15.20 18.83
N ALA A 27 -60.93 -14.63 18.97
CA ALA A 27 -61.82 -14.97 20.06
C ALA A 27 -63.10 -15.50 19.42
N GLY A 28 -63.31 -16.79 19.51
CA GLY A 28 -64.61 -17.43 19.18
C GLY A 28 -64.58 -18.39 18.01
N MET A 29 -64.09 -19.61 18.23
CA MET A 29 -64.61 -20.81 17.54
C MET A 29 -64.08 -22.06 18.25
N LYS A 30 -64.94 -22.77 18.92
CA LYS A 30 -64.65 -24.05 19.59
C LYS A 30 -64.83 -25.23 18.62
N ASN A 31 -63.91 -26.19 18.74
CA ASN A 31 -64.08 -27.62 18.37
C ASN A 31 -64.22 -28.01 16.87
N SER A 32 -63.21 -27.78 16.07
CA SER A 32 -62.97 -28.60 14.84
C SER A 32 -61.53 -28.52 14.31
N PHE A 33 -60.58 -27.97 15.07
CA PHE A 33 -59.23 -27.66 14.58
C PHE A 33 -58.12 -28.60 15.06
N LEU A 34 -58.46 -29.63 15.89
CA LEU A 34 -57.42 -30.53 16.39
C LEU A 34 -56.95 -31.61 15.40
N PHE A 35 -57.73 -31.89 14.37
CA PHE A 35 -57.35 -32.93 13.39
C PHE A 35 -56.53 -32.38 12.22
N CYS A 36 -56.64 -31.13 11.86
CA CYS A 36 -55.81 -30.50 10.83
C CYS A 36 -54.43 -30.07 11.32
N PHE A 37 -54.23 -29.85 12.59
CA PHE A 37 -52.95 -29.43 13.16
C PHE A 37 -51.94 -30.59 13.25
N ALA A 38 -52.41 -31.84 13.42
CA ALA A 38 -51.56 -33.03 13.45
C ALA A 38 -51.01 -33.42 12.04
N ILE A 39 -51.73 -33.09 10.96
CA ILE A 39 -51.28 -33.37 9.60
C ILE A 39 -50.30 -32.30 9.13
N ILE A 40 -50.42 -31.06 9.58
CA ILE A 40 -49.47 -29.98 9.26
C ILE A 40 -48.13 -30.15 9.97
N LEU A 41 -48.14 -30.75 11.19
CA LEU A 41 -46.89 -31.04 11.93
C LEU A 41 -46.11 -32.23 11.35
N LEU A 42 -46.76 -33.16 10.63
CA LEU A 42 -46.08 -34.26 9.97
C LEU A 42 -45.50 -33.87 8.59
N LEU A 43 -45.94 -32.75 7.99
CA LEU A 43 -45.38 -32.23 6.76
C LEU A 43 -44.14 -31.34 6.98
N PHE A 44 -43.88 -30.93 8.21
CA PHE A 44 -42.68 -30.12 8.55
C PHE A 44 -41.51 -30.95 9.14
N SER A 45 -41.70 -32.26 9.35
CA SER A 45 -40.62 -33.16 9.81
C SER A 45 -39.70 -33.61 8.70
N GLY A 46 -39.88 -33.11 7.47
CA GLY A 46 -39.04 -33.35 6.31
C GLY A 46 -38.09 -32.21 5.97
N CYS A 47 -37.79 -31.30 6.91
CA CYS A 47 -36.67 -30.38 6.71
C CYS A 47 -35.36 -31.16 6.75
N ASN A 48 -35.02 -31.73 5.61
CA ASN A 48 -33.67 -32.15 5.29
C ASN A 48 -32.74 -30.99 5.70
N ASN A 49 -32.01 -31.13 6.78
CA ASN A 49 -30.75 -30.48 6.99
C ASN A 49 -29.80 -30.94 5.89
N ARG A 50 -30.03 -30.46 4.67
CA ARG A 50 -28.96 -30.38 3.69
C ARG A 50 -27.99 -29.37 4.27
N GLU A 51 -27.02 -29.82 5.03
CA GLU A 51 -25.76 -29.12 5.18
C GLU A 51 -25.43 -28.65 3.77
N LYS A 52 -25.44 -27.34 3.54
CA LYS A 52 -24.98 -26.78 2.28
C LYS A 52 -23.52 -27.15 2.23
N ILE A 53 -23.19 -28.24 1.53
CA ILE A 53 -21.82 -28.62 1.21
C ILE A 53 -21.30 -27.45 0.39
N ILE A 54 -20.62 -26.52 1.06
CA ILE A 54 -19.95 -25.39 0.42
C ILE A 54 -18.81 -26.01 -0.36
N LYS A 55 -18.89 -25.97 -1.69
CA LYS A 55 -17.81 -26.48 -2.55
C LYS A 55 -16.47 -25.91 -2.07
N PRO A 56 -15.42 -26.74 -1.88
CA PRO A 56 -14.12 -26.29 -1.34
C PRO A 56 -13.55 -25.05 -2.01
N GLY A 57 -13.66 -24.93 -3.34
CA GLY A 57 -13.23 -23.76 -4.11
C GLY A 57 -13.94 -22.47 -3.74
N ARG A 58 -15.25 -22.51 -3.39
CA ARG A 58 -15.99 -21.29 -2.98
C ARG A 58 -15.52 -20.75 -1.63
N THR A 59 -15.15 -21.62 -0.70
CA THR A 59 -14.59 -21.24 0.59
C THR A 59 -13.19 -20.65 0.44
N LEU A 60 -12.36 -21.27 -0.42
CA LEU A 60 -11.02 -20.80 -0.71
C LEU A 60 -11.05 -19.41 -1.37
N ASN A 61 -11.89 -19.23 -2.41
CA ASN A 61 -12.03 -17.94 -3.10
C ASN A 61 -12.42 -16.81 -2.12
N ARG A 62 -13.34 -17.07 -1.16
CA ARG A 62 -13.68 -16.11 -0.12
C ARG A 62 -12.46 -15.75 0.76
N ARG A 63 -11.68 -16.74 1.17
CA ARG A 63 -10.48 -16.51 2.00
C ARG A 63 -9.44 -15.68 1.25
N LEU A 64 -9.17 -16.00 -0.01
CA LEU A 64 -8.28 -15.23 -0.87
C LEU A 64 -8.77 -13.79 -1.05
N GLY A 65 -10.07 -13.59 -1.31
CA GLY A 65 -10.68 -12.27 -1.41
C GLY A 65 -10.54 -11.45 -0.13
N THR A 66 -10.69 -12.09 1.04
CA THR A 66 -10.48 -11.44 2.34
C THR A 66 -9.02 -11.02 2.51
N LEU A 67 -8.05 -11.89 2.21
CA LEU A 67 -6.63 -11.57 2.30
C LEU A 67 -6.23 -10.44 1.35
N LEU A 68 -6.77 -10.45 0.12
CA LEU A 68 -6.56 -9.38 -0.84
C LEU A 68 -7.11 -8.04 -0.33
N TYR A 69 -8.34 -8.03 0.18
CA TYR A 69 -8.96 -6.82 0.76
C TYR A 69 -8.16 -6.27 1.95
N GLN A 70 -7.60 -7.16 2.78
CA GLN A 70 -6.75 -6.81 3.91
C GLN A 70 -5.31 -6.46 3.52
N LYS A 71 -4.95 -6.56 2.23
CA LYS A 71 -3.58 -6.35 1.71
C LYS A 71 -2.53 -7.28 2.35
N GLU A 72 -2.96 -8.47 2.75
CA GLU A 72 -2.12 -9.52 3.32
C GLU A 72 -1.41 -10.31 2.21
N TYR A 73 -0.59 -9.61 1.41
CA TYR A 73 -0.03 -10.11 0.14
C TYR A 73 0.79 -11.40 0.31
N PHE A 74 1.56 -11.53 1.38
CA PHE A 74 2.39 -12.72 1.64
C PHE A 74 1.52 -13.94 1.97
N ARG A 75 0.48 -13.76 2.78
CA ARG A 75 -0.47 -14.82 3.12
C ARG A 75 -1.33 -15.20 1.91
N LEU A 76 -1.69 -14.20 1.09
CA LEU A 76 -2.42 -14.40 -0.16
C LEU A 76 -1.60 -15.27 -1.11
N ALA A 77 -0.32 -14.95 -1.33
CA ALA A 77 0.58 -15.70 -2.19
C ALA A 77 0.76 -17.14 -1.71
N ASN A 78 1.06 -17.33 -0.42
CA ASN A 78 1.23 -18.67 0.17
C ASN A 78 -0.05 -19.51 0.09
N LEU A 79 -1.23 -18.91 0.34
CA LEU A 79 -2.51 -19.63 0.25
C LEU A 79 -2.84 -20.00 -1.19
N LEU A 80 -2.62 -19.09 -2.15
CA LEU A 80 -2.84 -19.33 -3.57
C LEU A 80 -1.93 -20.48 -4.07
N GLN A 81 -0.64 -20.45 -3.72
CA GLN A 81 0.32 -21.47 -4.13
C GLN A 81 -0.07 -22.85 -3.59
N ARG A 82 -0.42 -22.94 -2.31
CA ARG A 82 -0.73 -24.19 -1.63
C ARG A 82 -2.01 -24.86 -2.16
N ASP A 83 -3.07 -24.08 -2.35
CA ASP A 83 -4.41 -24.59 -2.63
C ASP A 83 -4.87 -24.29 -4.07
N ARG A 84 -3.92 -24.03 -4.98
CA ARG A 84 -4.14 -23.56 -6.36
C ARG A 84 -5.09 -24.46 -7.17
N ASP A 85 -4.97 -25.78 -7.02
CA ASP A 85 -5.74 -26.75 -7.81
C ASP A 85 -7.24 -26.77 -7.46
N SER A 86 -7.61 -26.15 -6.35
CA SER A 86 -9.02 -25.98 -5.94
C SER A 86 -9.73 -24.81 -6.61
N LEU A 87 -9.03 -24.02 -7.43
CA LEU A 87 -9.54 -22.84 -8.13
C LEU A 87 -9.64 -23.10 -9.64
N ASN A 88 -10.58 -22.42 -10.30
CA ASN A 88 -10.58 -22.34 -11.75
C ASN A 88 -9.49 -21.38 -12.26
N ASP A 89 -9.19 -21.45 -13.55
CA ASP A 89 -8.05 -20.69 -14.12
C ASP A 89 -8.24 -19.19 -14.04
N ASN A 90 -9.48 -18.68 -14.09
CA ASN A 90 -9.74 -17.24 -13.94
C ASN A 90 -9.54 -16.76 -12.52
N GLU A 91 -9.97 -17.54 -11.52
CA GLU A 91 -9.72 -17.22 -10.12
C GLU A 91 -8.21 -17.23 -9.82
N LYS A 92 -7.47 -18.21 -10.39
CA LYS A 92 -6.01 -18.27 -10.29
C LYS A 92 -5.37 -16.99 -10.87
N LEU A 93 -5.72 -16.64 -12.11
CA LEU A 93 -5.18 -15.46 -12.79
C LEU A 93 -5.56 -14.17 -12.07
N TYR A 94 -6.80 -14.07 -11.56
CA TYR A 94 -7.26 -12.90 -10.82
C TYR A 94 -6.36 -12.61 -9.61
N TYR A 95 -6.17 -13.59 -8.73
CA TYR A 95 -5.33 -13.39 -7.54
C TYR A 95 -3.86 -13.27 -7.88
N GLN A 96 -3.40 -14.02 -8.91
CA GLN A 96 -2.01 -13.95 -9.36
C GLN A 96 -1.65 -12.56 -9.87
N ALA A 97 -2.53 -11.88 -10.61
CA ALA A 97 -2.29 -10.52 -11.07
C ALA A 97 -2.01 -9.54 -9.90
N PHE A 98 -2.79 -9.62 -8.81
CA PHE A 98 -2.54 -8.80 -7.61
C PHE A 98 -1.23 -9.16 -6.90
N ILE A 99 -0.91 -10.44 -6.82
CA ILE A 99 0.35 -10.92 -6.25
C ILE A 99 1.52 -10.42 -7.10
N ASP A 100 1.42 -10.51 -8.42
CA ASP A 100 2.48 -10.07 -9.32
C ASP A 100 2.72 -8.56 -9.25
N ASN A 101 1.67 -7.76 -9.15
CA ASN A 101 1.80 -6.32 -8.93
C ASN A 101 2.45 -6.01 -7.56
N ALA A 102 2.01 -6.66 -6.49
CA ALA A 102 2.55 -6.46 -5.15
C ALA A 102 4.03 -6.90 -5.03
N PHE A 103 4.44 -7.93 -5.76
CA PHE A 103 5.83 -8.40 -5.83
C PHE A 103 6.62 -7.83 -7.02
N ASN A 104 6.26 -6.64 -7.49
CA ASN A 104 6.95 -5.86 -8.52
C ASN A 104 7.10 -6.55 -9.89
N ARG A 105 6.31 -7.59 -10.17
CA ARG A 105 6.26 -8.28 -11.47
C ARG A 105 5.21 -7.64 -12.39
N ASN A 106 5.32 -6.32 -12.60
CA ASN A 106 4.29 -5.50 -13.23
C ASN A 106 3.98 -5.89 -14.69
N GLU A 107 4.97 -6.35 -15.46
CA GLU A 107 4.76 -6.89 -16.82
C GLU A 107 3.85 -8.13 -16.81
N GLN A 108 4.03 -9.02 -15.84
CA GLN A 108 3.20 -10.21 -15.70
C GLN A 108 1.78 -9.81 -15.25
N ALA A 109 1.66 -8.93 -14.27
CA ALA A 109 0.38 -8.41 -13.81
C ALA A 109 -0.46 -7.81 -14.96
N VAL A 110 0.16 -7.04 -15.85
CA VAL A 110 -0.51 -6.51 -17.06
C VAL A 110 -0.97 -7.64 -17.98
N ARG A 111 -0.12 -8.64 -18.25
CA ARG A 111 -0.48 -9.80 -19.11
C ARG A 111 -1.65 -10.59 -18.53
N ASP A 112 -1.66 -10.82 -17.23
CA ASP A 112 -2.72 -11.56 -16.54
C ASP A 112 -4.05 -10.83 -16.59
N VAL A 113 -4.05 -9.50 -16.35
CA VAL A 113 -5.24 -8.66 -16.52
C VAL A 113 -5.73 -8.67 -17.96
N ASP A 114 -4.83 -8.53 -18.94
CA ASP A 114 -5.19 -8.57 -20.36
C ASP A 114 -5.81 -9.92 -20.75
N SER A 115 -5.30 -11.02 -20.22
CA SER A 115 -5.85 -12.35 -20.44
C SER A 115 -7.26 -12.50 -19.86
N LEU A 116 -7.48 -12.00 -18.63
CA LEU A 116 -8.79 -11.99 -18.00
C LEU A 116 -9.81 -11.12 -18.73
N MET A 117 -9.37 -10.01 -19.34
CA MET A 117 -10.26 -9.06 -20.02
C MET A 117 -10.59 -9.45 -21.46
N LYS A 118 -9.71 -10.20 -22.14
CA LYS A 118 -9.89 -10.66 -23.52
C LYS A 118 -10.55 -12.02 -23.64
N GLY A 119 -10.52 -12.83 -22.57
CA GLY A 119 -11.05 -14.19 -22.57
C GLY A 119 -12.59 -14.22 -22.72
N ASN A 120 -13.11 -15.34 -23.30
CA ASN A 120 -14.55 -15.64 -23.36
C ASN A 120 -15.10 -16.07 -21.97
N PHE A 121 -14.70 -15.35 -20.93
CA PHE A 121 -15.07 -15.66 -19.56
C PHE A 121 -16.43 -15.03 -19.20
N PRO A 122 -17.16 -15.62 -18.24
CA PRO A 122 -18.33 -14.95 -17.70
C PRO A 122 -17.97 -13.53 -17.29
N ARG A 123 -18.80 -12.57 -17.63
CA ARG A 123 -18.58 -11.16 -17.28
C ARG A 123 -18.27 -11.05 -15.79
N LEU A 124 -17.09 -10.49 -15.48
CA LEU A 124 -16.71 -10.20 -14.11
C LEU A 124 -17.68 -9.18 -13.50
N PRO A 125 -18.00 -9.30 -12.21
CA PRO A 125 -18.69 -8.24 -11.50
C PRO A 125 -17.96 -6.91 -11.66
N ASP A 126 -18.68 -5.79 -11.75
CA ASP A 126 -18.08 -4.48 -12.00
C ASP A 126 -17.03 -4.10 -10.94
N SER A 127 -17.22 -4.51 -9.68
CA SER A 127 -16.22 -4.32 -8.61
C SER A 127 -14.92 -5.08 -8.85
N ALA A 128 -14.97 -6.30 -9.37
CA ALA A 128 -13.77 -7.06 -9.72
C ALA A 128 -13.13 -6.51 -11.00
N ALA A 129 -13.94 -6.10 -11.97
CA ALA A 129 -13.46 -5.49 -13.21
C ALA A 129 -12.73 -4.17 -12.93
N VAL A 130 -13.28 -3.27 -12.12
CA VAL A 130 -12.63 -2.01 -11.77
C VAL A 130 -11.36 -2.23 -10.95
N ALA A 131 -11.34 -3.23 -10.05
CA ALA A 131 -10.13 -3.58 -9.30
C ALA A 131 -8.98 -4.01 -10.22
N LEU A 132 -9.26 -4.83 -11.25
CA LEU A 132 -8.28 -5.20 -12.26
C LEU A 132 -7.82 -4.02 -13.12
N GLN A 133 -8.72 -3.07 -13.44
CA GLN A 133 -8.34 -1.88 -14.20
C GLN A 133 -7.45 -0.93 -13.39
N LEU A 134 -7.73 -0.76 -12.09
CA LEU A 134 -6.88 -0.01 -11.17
C LEU A 134 -5.50 -0.68 -11.02
N LEU A 135 -5.47 -2.00 -10.90
CA LEU A 135 -4.23 -2.78 -10.87
C LEU A 135 -3.40 -2.58 -12.14
N ARG A 136 -4.02 -2.64 -13.32
CA ARG A 136 -3.36 -2.45 -14.61
C ARG A 136 -2.84 -1.03 -14.77
N GLU A 137 -3.59 -0.06 -14.30
CA GLU A 137 -3.23 1.35 -14.26
C GLU A 137 -1.97 1.57 -13.41
N ASP A 138 -1.95 1.04 -12.18
CA ASP A 138 -0.80 1.08 -11.27
C ASP A 138 0.42 0.38 -11.88
N SER A 139 0.23 -0.81 -12.47
CA SER A 139 1.30 -1.55 -13.14
C SER A 139 1.90 -0.77 -14.32
N TYR A 140 1.07 -0.09 -15.15
CA TYR A 140 1.59 0.77 -16.20
C TYR A 140 2.37 1.96 -15.66
N PHE A 141 1.94 2.55 -14.53
CA PHE A 141 2.67 3.65 -13.90
C PHE A 141 4.04 3.20 -13.37
N LYS A 142 4.11 2.06 -12.68
CA LYS A 142 5.36 1.44 -12.21
C LYS A 142 6.31 1.07 -13.35
N LEU A 143 5.77 0.78 -14.53
CA LEU A 143 6.54 0.53 -15.76
C LEU A 143 6.87 1.82 -16.55
N TYR A 144 6.59 3.00 -15.98
CA TYR A 144 6.76 4.31 -16.65
C TYR A 144 6.01 4.42 -17.98
N ARG A 145 4.97 3.61 -18.19
CA ARG A 145 4.08 3.64 -19.35
C ARG A 145 2.93 4.62 -19.13
N TYR A 146 3.26 5.89 -18.91
CA TYR A 146 2.33 6.94 -18.51
C TYR A 146 1.13 7.09 -19.44
N ALA A 147 1.33 7.02 -20.75
CA ALA A 147 0.22 7.06 -21.72
C ALA A 147 -0.72 5.86 -21.58
N GLY A 148 -0.21 4.69 -21.19
CA GLY A 148 -0.98 3.50 -20.87
C GLY A 148 -1.83 3.72 -19.62
N ALA A 149 -1.21 4.18 -18.53
CA ALA A 149 -1.87 4.50 -17.27
C ALA A 149 -2.99 5.54 -17.46
N ALA A 150 -2.73 6.65 -18.18
CA ALA A 150 -3.73 7.68 -18.49
C ALA A 150 -4.94 7.12 -19.27
N ARG A 151 -4.73 6.18 -20.20
CA ARG A 151 -5.85 5.51 -20.89
C ARG A 151 -6.70 4.67 -19.95
N GLN A 152 -6.07 4.00 -18.96
CA GLN A 152 -6.79 3.22 -17.94
C GLN A 152 -7.63 4.13 -17.05
N ASP A 153 -7.07 5.23 -16.53
CA ASP A 153 -7.81 6.20 -15.74
C ASP A 153 -9.04 6.73 -16.50
N SER A 154 -8.83 7.13 -17.76
CA SER A 154 -9.93 7.63 -18.60
C SER A 154 -11.02 6.58 -18.80
N MET A 155 -10.66 5.31 -18.96
CA MET A 155 -11.58 4.19 -19.10
C MET A 155 -12.32 3.90 -17.78
N ILE A 156 -11.62 3.92 -16.65
CA ILE A 156 -12.22 3.75 -15.33
C ILE A 156 -13.24 4.84 -15.06
N LEU A 157 -12.90 6.11 -15.30
CA LEU A 157 -13.82 7.24 -15.11
C LEU A 157 -15.05 7.17 -16.02
N ARG A 158 -14.90 6.66 -17.24
CA ARG A 158 -16.01 6.53 -18.20
C ARG A 158 -16.97 5.39 -17.84
N ASN A 159 -16.43 4.24 -17.44
CA ASN A 159 -17.19 2.99 -17.37
C ASN A 159 -17.54 2.56 -15.95
N TYR A 160 -16.80 3.05 -14.93
CA TYR A 160 -16.88 2.55 -13.55
C TYR A 160 -16.96 3.66 -12.49
N SER A 161 -17.21 4.92 -12.88
CA SER A 161 -17.30 6.03 -11.91
C SER A 161 -18.39 5.83 -10.85
N ASN A 162 -19.46 5.10 -11.19
CA ASN A 162 -20.57 4.77 -10.29
C ASN A 162 -20.25 3.61 -9.32
N VAL A 163 -19.17 2.88 -9.54
CA VAL A 163 -18.71 1.77 -8.67
C VAL A 163 -17.70 2.26 -7.63
N LEU A 164 -17.04 3.38 -7.91
CA LEU A 164 -16.05 3.97 -7.03
C LEU A 164 -16.71 4.82 -5.95
N ASP A 165 -16.19 4.77 -4.73
CA ASP A 165 -16.49 5.75 -3.70
C ASP A 165 -15.90 7.14 -4.06
N SER A 166 -16.30 8.18 -3.35
CA SER A 166 -15.89 9.57 -3.66
C SER A 166 -14.39 9.79 -3.53
N GLU A 167 -13.72 9.08 -2.61
CA GLU A 167 -12.28 9.16 -2.38
C GLU A 167 -11.52 8.58 -3.58
N LYS A 168 -11.80 7.31 -3.93
CA LYS A 168 -11.19 6.66 -5.10
C LYS A 168 -11.49 7.39 -6.42
N LEU A 169 -12.70 7.92 -6.56
CA LEU A 169 -13.06 8.72 -7.74
C LEU A 169 -12.19 10.00 -7.83
N SER A 170 -11.93 10.64 -6.69
CA SER A 170 -11.04 11.81 -6.62
C SER A 170 -9.61 11.42 -6.96
N ASP A 171 -9.13 10.29 -6.42
CA ASP A 171 -7.78 9.77 -6.69
C ASP A 171 -7.56 9.48 -8.18
N VAL A 172 -8.49 8.75 -8.82
CA VAL A 172 -8.40 8.46 -10.27
C VAL A 172 -8.40 9.72 -11.11
N LYS A 173 -9.19 10.75 -10.74
CA LYS A 173 -9.16 12.06 -11.43
C LYS A 173 -7.81 12.74 -11.28
N ASN A 174 -7.24 12.73 -10.10
CA ASN A 174 -5.93 13.32 -9.81
C ASN A 174 -4.82 12.56 -10.53
N HIS A 175 -4.88 11.23 -10.51
CA HIS A 175 -4.00 10.36 -11.29
C HIS A 175 -4.05 10.67 -12.79
N LEU A 176 -5.23 10.85 -13.36
CA LEU A 176 -5.38 11.19 -14.77
C LEU A 176 -4.70 12.52 -15.12
N LEU A 177 -4.77 13.54 -14.25
CA LEU A 177 -4.07 14.80 -14.44
C LEU A 177 -2.56 14.58 -14.51
N ILE A 178 -2.01 13.88 -13.53
CA ILE A 178 -0.57 13.54 -13.44
C ILE A 178 -0.11 12.78 -14.70
N ARG A 179 -0.82 11.70 -15.04
CA ARG A 179 -0.43 10.81 -16.14
C ARG A 179 -0.60 11.43 -17.52
N ASN A 180 -1.58 12.31 -17.70
CA ASN A 180 -1.71 13.09 -18.93
C ASN A 180 -0.54 14.07 -19.09
N ALA A 181 -0.10 14.73 -18.04
CA ALA A 181 1.07 15.58 -18.07
C ALA A 181 2.35 14.80 -18.42
N LEU A 182 2.42 13.54 -17.96
CA LEU A 182 3.58 12.67 -18.19
C LEU A 182 3.51 11.87 -19.52
N ARG A 183 2.39 11.89 -20.26
CA ARG A 183 2.17 10.93 -21.38
C ARG A 183 3.19 10.99 -22.52
N SER A 184 3.88 12.11 -22.69
CA SER A 184 4.96 12.31 -23.66
C SER A 184 6.35 12.20 -23.04
N VAL A 185 6.45 11.99 -21.72
CA VAL A 185 7.73 11.79 -21.04
C VAL A 185 8.19 10.37 -21.30
N PRO A 186 9.43 10.16 -21.79
CA PRO A 186 9.99 8.83 -21.95
C PRO A 186 10.07 8.11 -20.60
N PRO A 187 10.08 6.77 -20.58
CA PRO A 187 10.29 6.01 -19.36
C PRO A 187 11.56 6.45 -18.63
N GLN A 188 11.51 6.40 -17.30
CA GLN A 188 12.72 6.57 -16.51
C GLN A 188 13.68 5.42 -16.80
N GLU A 189 14.96 5.74 -16.96
CA GLU A 189 16.03 4.77 -17.20
C GLU A 189 17.12 4.95 -16.16
N THR A 190 17.60 3.83 -15.63
CA THR A 190 18.75 3.81 -14.71
C THR A 190 19.86 2.97 -15.30
N ILE A 191 21.00 3.60 -15.58
CA ILE A 191 22.14 2.99 -16.27
C ILE A 191 23.29 2.84 -15.28
N LYS A 192 23.60 1.60 -14.95
CA LYS A 192 24.73 1.19 -14.11
C LYS A 192 25.80 0.56 -15.02
N LYS A 193 27.05 0.96 -14.86
CA LYS A 193 28.19 0.34 -15.55
C LYS A 193 28.99 -0.58 -14.63
N ASP A 194 29.03 -0.23 -13.35
CA ASP A 194 29.77 -0.94 -12.32
C ASP A 194 28.97 -0.90 -11.01
N SER A 195 29.38 -1.70 -10.05
CA SER A 195 28.92 -1.54 -8.66
C SER A 195 29.40 -0.19 -8.12
N LEU A 196 28.62 0.37 -7.21
CA LEU A 196 28.88 1.70 -6.67
C LEU A 196 28.92 1.64 -5.14
N THR A 197 29.90 2.32 -4.55
CA THR A 197 29.88 2.66 -3.12
C THR A 197 29.88 4.18 -2.99
N ILE A 198 28.91 4.71 -2.24
CA ILE A 198 28.85 6.13 -1.89
C ILE A 198 28.82 6.29 -0.38
N SER A 199 29.23 7.46 0.08
CA SER A 199 29.00 7.89 1.45
C SER A 199 27.65 8.60 1.55
N TRP A 200 26.89 8.29 2.59
CA TRP A 200 25.72 9.05 2.99
C TRP A 200 25.98 9.71 4.35
N LYS A 201 25.27 10.77 4.65
CA LYS A 201 25.36 11.47 5.93
C LYS A 201 23.97 11.71 6.50
N LYS A 202 23.89 11.99 7.79
CA LYS A 202 22.69 12.52 8.42
C LYS A 202 22.65 14.03 8.27
N ASP A 203 21.52 14.55 7.88
CA ASP A 203 21.28 15.99 7.97
C ASP A 203 21.06 16.44 9.43
N ARG A 204 20.70 17.70 9.63
CA ARG A 204 20.50 18.28 10.97
C ARG A 204 19.35 17.64 11.76
N ILE A 205 18.39 17.02 11.08
CA ILE A 205 17.24 16.34 11.70
C ILE A 205 17.30 14.81 11.54
N GLY A 206 18.47 14.28 11.16
CA GLY A 206 18.74 12.86 11.11
C GLY A 206 18.33 12.16 9.82
N LEU A 207 17.80 12.87 8.79
CA LEU A 207 17.47 12.28 7.50
C LEU A 207 18.73 11.81 6.75
N ILE A 208 18.60 10.75 5.97
CA ILE A 208 19.68 10.23 5.13
C ILE A 208 19.84 11.15 3.92
N GLU A 209 20.99 11.77 3.76
CA GLU A 209 21.37 12.53 2.57
C GLU A 209 22.42 11.79 1.76
N ILE A 210 22.20 11.74 0.44
CA ILE A 210 23.14 11.20 -0.54
C ILE A 210 23.57 12.28 -1.53
N PRO A 211 24.78 12.20 -2.09
CA PRO A 211 25.22 13.12 -3.15
C PRO A 211 24.46 12.84 -4.45
N LEU A 212 23.77 13.85 -4.96
CA LEU A 212 23.05 13.87 -6.23
C LEU A 212 23.69 14.88 -7.16
N LYS A 213 24.25 14.45 -8.29
CA LYS A 213 24.85 15.35 -9.28
C LYS A 213 23.85 15.67 -10.38
N CYS A 214 23.68 16.96 -10.66
CA CYS A 214 22.93 17.47 -11.80
C CYS A 214 23.80 18.48 -12.56
N GLY A 215 24.09 18.23 -13.83
CA GLY A 215 25.11 18.99 -14.57
C GLY A 215 26.49 18.87 -13.89
N ASN A 216 27.09 20.00 -13.55
CA ASN A 216 28.40 20.05 -12.87
C ASN A 216 28.29 20.30 -11.35
N ILE A 217 27.07 20.32 -10.80
CA ILE A 217 26.84 20.64 -9.40
C ILE A 217 26.40 19.38 -8.65
N ILE A 218 26.94 19.21 -7.45
CA ILE A 218 26.52 18.15 -6.53
C ILE A 218 25.66 18.78 -5.45
N TYR A 219 24.52 18.17 -5.20
CA TYR A 219 23.56 18.54 -4.17
C TYR A 219 23.43 17.41 -3.15
N ASP A 220 23.15 17.77 -1.91
CA ASP A 220 22.68 16.80 -0.93
C ASP A 220 21.18 16.57 -1.14
N ALA A 221 20.79 15.32 -1.34
CA ALA A 221 19.40 14.93 -1.54
C ALA A 221 18.99 13.91 -0.49
N ILE A 222 17.83 14.12 0.10
CA ILE A 222 17.23 13.19 1.07
C ILE A 222 16.87 11.90 0.34
N PHE A 223 17.19 10.75 0.95
CA PHE A 223 16.87 9.42 0.44
C PHE A 223 15.69 8.85 1.21
N ASP A 224 14.51 8.89 0.60
CA ASP A 224 13.23 8.57 1.23
C ASP A 224 12.51 7.45 0.48
N THR A 225 12.47 6.27 1.09
CA THR A 225 11.86 5.07 0.48
C THR A 225 10.35 5.15 0.38
N ARG A 226 9.70 6.10 1.05
CA ARG A 226 8.25 6.24 1.04
C ARG A 226 7.75 7.54 0.40
N ALA A 227 8.62 8.31 -0.21
CA ALA A 227 8.22 9.36 -1.14
C ALA A 227 7.81 8.72 -2.48
N ASN A 228 6.52 8.61 -2.76
CA ASN A 228 5.96 7.92 -3.93
C ASN A 228 6.40 8.52 -5.27
N ILE A 229 6.71 9.81 -5.29
CA ILE A 229 7.39 10.52 -6.38
C ILE A 229 8.50 11.33 -5.74
N SER A 230 9.68 11.38 -6.37
CA SER A 230 10.74 12.30 -5.93
C SER A 230 10.20 13.72 -5.82
N SER A 231 10.57 14.44 -4.77
CA SER A 231 10.03 15.78 -4.51
C SER A 231 11.14 16.82 -4.48
N ILE A 232 10.82 18.03 -4.93
CA ILE A 232 11.79 19.12 -5.01
C ILE A 232 11.09 20.46 -4.75
N SER A 233 11.77 21.37 -4.06
CA SER A 233 11.27 22.72 -3.90
C SER A 233 11.29 23.49 -5.22
N LYS A 234 10.33 24.41 -5.41
CA LYS A 234 10.23 25.24 -6.62
C LYS A 234 11.53 25.97 -6.94
N THR A 235 12.22 26.46 -5.91
CA THR A 235 13.52 27.12 -6.05
C THR A 235 14.58 26.15 -6.59
N TYR A 236 14.65 24.93 -6.05
CA TYR A 236 15.64 23.95 -6.49
C TYR A 236 15.29 23.31 -7.84
N ALA A 237 14.02 23.16 -8.18
CA ALA A 237 13.61 22.72 -9.52
C ALA A 237 14.18 23.64 -10.62
N LYS A 238 14.17 24.96 -10.38
CA LYS A 238 14.81 25.94 -11.28
C LYS A 238 16.34 25.82 -11.29
N LYS A 239 16.97 25.67 -10.11
CA LYS A 239 18.43 25.51 -10.00
C LYS A 239 18.96 24.27 -10.71
N LEU A 240 18.23 23.17 -10.65
CA LEU A 240 18.57 21.92 -11.34
C LEU A 240 18.17 21.96 -12.82
N GLY A 241 17.47 22.99 -13.30
CA GLY A 241 17.04 23.08 -14.70
C GLY A 241 16.01 22.03 -15.09
N LEU A 242 15.11 21.64 -14.16
CA LEU A 242 14.07 20.68 -14.50
C LEU A 242 13.15 21.21 -15.59
N ARG A 243 12.78 20.38 -16.53
CA ARG A 243 11.74 20.67 -17.51
C ARG A 243 10.39 20.64 -16.82
N ILE A 244 9.80 21.82 -16.57
CA ILE A 244 8.54 21.99 -15.87
C ILE A 244 7.39 21.58 -16.81
N LEU A 245 6.46 20.77 -16.30
CA LEU A 245 5.26 20.35 -17.02
C LEU A 245 4.11 21.29 -16.69
N ASP A 246 3.23 21.51 -17.67
CA ASP A 246 2.02 22.36 -17.50
C ASP A 246 0.93 21.55 -16.81
N VAL A 247 1.05 21.37 -15.50
CA VAL A 247 0.08 20.68 -14.64
C VAL A 247 0.11 21.25 -13.24
N SER A 248 -1.06 21.35 -12.63
CA SER A 248 -1.22 21.60 -11.20
C SER A 248 -2.29 20.66 -10.65
N TYR A 249 -1.99 19.98 -9.58
CA TYR A 249 -2.89 19.06 -8.91
C TYR A 249 -2.80 19.19 -7.39
N GLU A 250 -3.78 18.62 -6.68
CA GLU A 250 -3.83 18.63 -5.24
C GLU A 250 -3.12 17.40 -4.67
N GLU A 251 -2.27 17.61 -3.68
CA GLU A 251 -1.55 16.54 -2.97
C GLU A 251 -1.75 16.71 -1.47
N GLY A 252 -1.75 15.59 -0.75
CA GLY A 252 -1.78 15.56 0.71
C GLY A 252 -0.41 15.27 1.28
N SER A 253 -0.04 15.97 2.34
CA SER A 253 1.20 15.64 3.04
C SER A 253 0.98 14.54 4.07
N GLY A 254 1.67 13.43 3.93
CA GLY A 254 1.84 12.30 4.83
C GLY A 254 1.01 12.34 6.15
N ILE A 255 1.70 12.32 7.29
CA ILE A 255 1.05 12.28 8.61
C ILE A 255 0.26 13.54 8.98
N THR A 256 0.54 14.69 8.34
CA THR A 256 -0.17 15.95 8.64
C THR A 256 -1.50 16.07 7.91
N GLY A 257 -1.68 15.36 6.79
CA GLY A 257 -2.90 15.41 5.97
C GLY A 257 -3.19 16.78 5.35
N ILE A 258 -2.23 17.72 5.39
CA ILE A 258 -2.40 19.06 4.83
C ILE A 258 -2.37 18.96 3.31
N LYS A 259 -3.42 19.48 2.67
CA LYS A 259 -3.52 19.54 1.21
C LYS A 259 -2.86 20.79 0.66
N PHE A 260 -2.14 20.65 -0.44
CA PHE A 260 -1.50 21.74 -1.15
C PHE A 260 -1.47 21.52 -2.65
N LYS A 261 -1.35 22.59 -3.43
CA LYS A 261 -1.17 22.51 -4.87
C LYS A 261 0.29 22.31 -5.22
N THR A 262 0.53 21.39 -6.14
CA THR A 262 1.86 21.03 -6.62
C THR A 262 1.86 20.89 -8.14
N GLY A 263 3.06 20.83 -8.75
CA GLY A 263 3.26 20.59 -10.17
C GLY A 263 4.22 19.43 -10.40
N LEU A 264 4.59 19.22 -11.64
CA LEU A 264 5.55 18.20 -12.05
C LEU A 264 6.70 18.81 -12.85
N GLY A 265 7.86 18.20 -12.71
CA GLY A 265 9.04 18.48 -13.52
C GLY A 265 9.81 17.21 -13.82
N VAL A 266 10.59 17.23 -14.88
CA VAL A 266 11.42 16.11 -15.32
C VAL A 266 12.87 16.53 -15.35
N ALA A 267 13.72 15.79 -14.67
CA ALA A 267 15.15 15.90 -14.80
C ALA A 267 15.62 15.01 -15.96
N ASP A 268 16.17 15.59 -17.01
CA ASP A 268 16.61 14.83 -18.19
C ASP A 268 17.77 13.90 -17.84
N SER A 269 18.64 14.29 -16.91
CA SER A 269 19.71 13.45 -16.39
C SER A 269 20.13 13.85 -14.98
N LEU A 270 20.28 12.85 -14.12
CA LEU A 270 20.81 12.94 -12.77
C LEU A 270 21.84 11.84 -12.57
N TYR A 271 22.75 12.02 -11.60
CA TYR A 271 23.71 10.99 -11.23
C TYR A 271 23.73 10.76 -9.72
N ILE A 272 23.70 9.51 -9.35
CA ILE A 272 24.08 9.03 -8.01
C ILE A 272 25.43 8.33 -8.19
N GLY A 273 26.52 9.00 -7.79
CA GLY A 273 27.88 8.56 -8.13
C GLY A 273 28.08 8.41 -9.64
N ASN A 274 28.33 7.17 -10.12
CA ASN A 274 28.47 6.83 -11.54
C ASN A 274 27.18 6.29 -12.19
N ILE A 275 26.09 6.18 -11.43
CA ILE A 275 24.80 5.71 -11.94
C ILE A 275 24.07 6.90 -12.60
N LEU A 276 23.79 6.77 -13.89
CA LEU A 276 23.01 7.74 -14.64
C LEU A 276 21.51 7.39 -14.54
N ILE A 277 20.70 8.37 -14.19
CA ILE A 277 19.25 8.31 -14.15
C ILE A 277 18.70 9.32 -15.15
N ARG A 278 17.94 8.85 -16.13
CA ARG A 278 17.28 9.68 -17.13
C ARG A 278 15.79 9.79 -16.89
N ASN A 279 15.22 10.92 -17.27
CA ASN A 279 13.78 11.18 -17.22
C ASN A 279 13.16 11.01 -15.82
N ALA A 280 13.93 11.34 -14.78
CA ALA A 280 13.43 11.27 -13.40
C ALA A 280 12.33 12.31 -13.17
N VAL A 281 11.15 11.86 -12.74
CA VAL A 281 10.00 12.71 -12.46
C VAL A 281 10.06 13.23 -11.02
N PHE A 282 9.84 14.53 -10.87
CA PHE A 282 9.76 15.21 -9.59
C PHE A 282 8.43 15.92 -9.42
N GLN A 283 7.87 15.77 -8.23
CA GLN A 283 6.82 16.63 -7.73
C GLN A 283 7.43 17.97 -7.30
N ILE A 284 6.94 19.09 -7.85
CA ILE A 284 7.45 20.43 -7.54
C ILE A 284 6.57 21.06 -6.48
N MET A 285 7.07 21.05 -5.26
CA MET A 285 6.35 21.60 -4.11
C MET A 285 6.65 23.07 -3.90
N PRO A 286 5.68 23.86 -3.42
CA PRO A 286 5.95 25.22 -2.91
C PRO A 286 7.05 25.19 -1.86
N ASP A 287 7.98 26.16 -1.89
CA ASP A 287 9.08 26.23 -0.92
C ASP A 287 8.59 26.31 0.54
N SER A 288 7.38 26.84 0.77
CA SER A 288 6.75 26.94 2.09
C SER A 288 6.33 25.58 2.66
N ILE A 289 5.95 24.62 1.81
CA ILE A 289 5.56 23.27 2.22
C ILE A 289 6.76 22.47 2.70
N LEU A 290 7.90 22.69 2.07
CA LEU A 290 9.17 22.02 2.41
C LEU A 290 10.00 22.81 3.43
N TYR A 291 9.42 23.84 4.07
CA TYR A 291 10.05 24.60 5.14
C TYR A 291 9.46 24.23 6.50
N LEU A 292 10.29 23.63 7.33
CA LEU A 292 9.96 23.27 8.71
C LEU A 292 10.27 24.48 9.63
N ALA A 293 9.32 25.42 9.70
CA ALA A 293 9.50 26.71 10.37
C ALA A 293 9.96 26.59 11.85
N PRO A 294 9.42 25.67 12.69
CA PRO A 294 9.80 25.59 14.11
C PRO A 294 11.27 25.29 14.35
N ILE A 295 11.94 24.65 13.40
CA ILE A 295 13.36 24.29 13.49
C ILE A 295 14.22 25.02 12.44
N ASN A 296 13.62 25.93 11.69
CA ASN A 296 14.27 26.68 10.61
C ASN A 296 15.04 25.77 9.65
N PHE A 297 14.36 24.75 9.09
CA PHE A 297 14.96 23.75 8.22
C PHE A 297 14.20 23.62 6.90
N ARG A 298 14.91 23.35 5.79
CA ARG A 298 14.34 23.21 4.45
C ARG A 298 14.68 21.86 3.86
N LEU A 299 13.65 21.15 3.41
CA LEU A 299 13.76 19.95 2.60
C LEU A 299 13.82 20.39 1.12
N ASN A 300 15.00 20.38 0.52
CA ASN A 300 15.16 20.96 -0.83
C ASN A 300 14.93 19.94 -1.94
N ILE A 301 15.51 18.75 -1.80
CA ILE A 301 15.47 17.66 -2.79
C ILE A 301 15.24 16.35 -2.03
N ILE A 302 14.25 15.59 -2.45
CA ILE A 302 13.92 14.27 -1.90
C ILE A 302 13.93 13.28 -3.08
N ILE A 303 14.84 12.33 -3.05
CA ILE A 303 14.85 11.18 -3.95
C ILE A 303 13.87 10.16 -3.41
N GLY A 304 12.85 9.88 -4.20
CA GLY A 304 11.75 8.99 -3.83
C GLY A 304 11.84 7.62 -4.47
N PHE A 305 10.83 6.81 -4.16
CA PHE A 305 10.75 5.39 -4.48
C PHE A 305 11.02 5.06 -5.96
N PRO A 306 10.50 5.77 -7.00
CA PRO A 306 10.75 5.40 -8.39
C PRO A 306 12.22 5.43 -8.78
N VAL A 307 13.02 6.33 -8.21
CA VAL A 307 14.48 6.36 -8.41
C VAL A 307 15.15 5.27 -7.60
N ILE A 308 14.73 5.07 -6.36
CA ILE A 308 15.29 4.10 -5.41
C ILE A 308 15.06 2.66 -5.92
N GLU A 309 13.85 2.34 -6.35
CA GLU A 309 13.49 1.01 -6.88
C GLU A 309 14.35 0.63 -8.10
N GLN A 310 14.67 1.59 -8.96
CA GLN A 310 15.49 1.36 -10.15
C GLN A 310 16.96 1.11 -9.84
N LEU A 311 17.42 1.32 -8.61
CA LEU A 311 18.73 0.83 -8.17
C LEU A 311 18.76 -0.71 -8.10
N LYS A 312 17.60 -1.37 -8.08
CA LYS A 312 17.34 -2.81 -7.99
C LYS A 312 17.78 -3.45 -6.69
N GLU A 313 18.91 -3.07 -6.16
CA GLU A 313 19.41 -3.46 -4.85
C GLU A 313 20.31 -2.36 -4.28
N PHE A 314 20.18 -2.10 -2.99
CA PHE A 314 21.15 -1.32 -2.25
C PHE A 314 21.34 -1.87 -0.83
N HIS A 315 22.54 -1.69 -0.32
CA HIS A 315 22.94 -2.03 1.04
C HIS A 315 23.19 -0.75 1.81
N LEU A 316 22.41 -0.51 2.83
CA LEU A 316 22.55 0.64 3.71
C LEU A 316 23.31 0.23 4.97
N TYR A 317 24.53 0.74 5.13
CA TYR A 317 25.36 0.49 6.29
C TYR A 317 25.22 1.61 7.31
N LYS A 318 25.06 1.26 8.58
CA LYS A 318 24.93 2.19 9.71
C LYS A 318 26.10 3.17 9.84
N ASN A 319 27.27 2.81 9.32
CA ASN A 319 28.51 3.60 9.35
C ASN A 319 28.60 4.73 8.31
N GLY A 320 27.51 5.06 7.59
CA GLY A 320 27.50 6.13 6.58
C GLY A 320 27.89 5.68 5.17
N ARG A 321 27.95 4.39 4.91
CA ARG A 321 28.21 3.82 3.57
C ARG A 321 26.92 3.28 2.94
N MET A 322 26.77 3.44 1.64
CA MET A 322 25.76 2.76 0.84
C MET A 322 26.44 2.05 -0.32
N PHE A 323 26.18 0.75 -0.50
CA PHE A 323 26.67 -0.03 -1.62
C PHE A 323 25.52 -0.41 -2.55
N ILE A 324 25.71 -0.25 -3.85
CA ILE A 324 24.73 -0.57 -4.90
C ILE A 324 25.43 -1.54 -5.88
N PRO A 325 25.06 -2.83 -5.90
CA PRO A 325 25.68 -3.80 -6.79
C PRO A 325 25.28 -3.55 -8.25
N LEU A 326 26.14 -3.93 -9.18
CA LEU A 326 25.82 -3.93 -10.60
C LEU A 326 24.68 -4.91 -10.90
N THR A 327 24.76 -6.10 -10.35
CA THR A 327 23.75 -7.17 -10.48
C THR A 327 23.17 -7.48 -9.11
N PRO A 328 21.84 -7.41 -8.95
CA PRO A 328 21.18 -7.78 -7.70
C PRO A 328 21.38 -9.25 -7.35
N GLU A 329 21.39 -9.55 -6.05
CA GLU A 329 21.41 -10.91 -5.54
C GLU A 329 20.07 -11.61 -5.84
N LYS A 330 20.12 -12.85 -6.35
CA LYS A 330 18.95 -13.70 -6.46
C LYS A 330 18.75 -14.46 -5.17
N ALA A 331 17.59 -14.36 -4.57
CA ALA A 331 17.24 -15.04 -3.33
C ALA A 331 15.81 -15.60 -3.41
N GLU A 332 15.57 -16.66 -2.64
CA GLU A 332 14.23 -17.25 -2.47
C GLU A 332 13.43 -16.59 -1.34
N LEU A 333 14.04 -15.70 -0.58
CA LEU A 333 13.38 -14.96 0.50
C LEU A 333 12.43 -13.91 -0.11
N HIS A 334 11.16 -13.98 0.29
CA HIS A 334 10.13 -13.03 -0.15
C HIS A 334 9.40 -12.47 1.08
N ASN A 335 9.97 -11.44 1.70
CA ASN A 335 9.38 -10.75 2.86
C ASN A 335 9.09 -9.27 2.60
N PHE A 336 9.22 -8.84 1.34
CA PHE A 336 9.05 -7.48 0.89
C PHE A 336 8.01 -7.43 -0.24
N ALA A 337 7.12 -6.45 -0.22
CA ALA A 337 6.06 -6.24 -1.21
C ALA A 337 5.83 -4.74 -1.40
N LEU A 338 5.01 -4.36 -2.37
CA LEU A 338 4.60 -2.99 -2.63
C LEU A 338 3.07 -2.87 -2.53
N ASP A 339 2.61 -1.82 -1.89
CA ASP A 339 1.23 -1.36 -1.96
C ASP A 339 1.17 -0.05 -2.76
N GLY A 340 0.85 -0.13 -4.05
CA GLY A 340 1.20 0.96 -4.95
C GLY A 340 2.72 1.15 -5.00
N LEU A 341 3.21 2.33 -4.60
CA LEU A 341 4.64 2.63 -4.47
C LEU A 341 5.13 2.60 -3.01
N ASP A 342 4.28 2.24 -2.06
CA ASP A 342 4.66 2.13 -0.65
C ASP A 342 5.34 0.79 -0.36
N PRO A 343 6.57 0.78 0.17
CA PRO A 343 7.26 -0.42 0.63
C PRO A 343 6.54 -1.08 1.81
N VAL A 344 6.31 -2.38 1.73
CA VAL A 344 5.67 -3.20 2.77
C VAL A 344 6.56 -4.37 3.12
N ILE A 345 6.89 -4.52 4.40
CA ILE A 345 7.69 -5.62 4.92
C ILE A 345 6.87 -6.51 5.87
N SER A 346 7.11 -7.81 5.78
CA SER A 346 6.52 -8.82 6.68
C SER A 346 7.50 -9.19 7.76
N LEU A 347 7.13 -8.99 9.03
CA LEU A 347 7.97 -9.26 10.20
C LEU A 347 7.24 -10.15 11.20
N LYS A 348 7.99 -10.98 11.92
CA LYS A 348 7.44 -11.68 13.07
C LYS A 348 7.43 -10.79 14.31
N THR A 349 6.37 -10.89 15.10
CA THR A 349 6.27 -10.30 16.44
C THR A 349 5.62 -11.31 17.38
N GLY A 350 6.41 -11.93 18.24
CA GLY A 350 5.99 -13.10 19.02
C GLY A 350 5.54 -14.26 18.11
N ASN A 351 4.31 -14.70 18.25
CA ASN A 351 3.72 -15.77 17.43
C ASN A 351 3.00 -15.25 16.16
N ASP A 352 2.93 -13.93 15.98
CA ASP A 352 2.27 -13.31 14.84
C ASP A 352 3.27 -12.94 13.74
N THR A 353 2.76 -12.88 12.50
CA THR A 353 3.45 -12.23 11.39
C THR A 353 2.61 -11.05 10.96
N LEU A 354 3.19 -9.86 11.01
CA LEU A 354 2.53 -8.58 10.74
C LEU A 354 3.20 -7.86 9.59
N CYS A 355 2.43 -7.07 8.85
CA CYS A 355 2.92 -6.28 7.73
C CYS A 355 3.00 -4.80 8.11
N PHE A 356 4.12 -4.17 7.81
CA PHE A 356 4.42 -2.78 8.11
C PHE A 356 4.88 -2.05 6.85
N HIS A 357 4.59 -0.75 6.75
CA HIS A 357 5.34 0.10 5.84
C HIS A 357 6.79 0.24 6.31
N LEU A 358 7.70 0.51 5.39
CA LEU A 358 9.12 0.77 5.69
C LEU A 358 9.56 2.09 5.07
N ASP A 359 9.94 3.03 5.91
CA ASP A 359 10.07 4.45 5.59
C ASP A 359 11.39 5.01 6.14
N LEU A 360 12.40 5.11 5.29
CA LEU A 360 13.68 5.75 5.65
C LEU A 360 13.56 7.29 5.76
N GLY A 361 12.44 7.88 5.32
CA GLY A 361 12.11 9.29 5.54
C GLY A 361 11.56 9.58 6.94
N ALA A 362 11.03 8.57 7.65
CA ALA A 362 10.53 8.69 9.01
C ALA A 362 11.64 8.49 10.04
N ASP A 363 11.64 9.28 11.12
CA ASP A 363 12.62 9.16 12.21
C ASP A 363 12.33 7.95 13.10
N GLU A 364 11.09 7.84 13.54
CA GLU A 364 10.65 6.85 14.50
C GLU A 364 9.54 5.96 13.94
N THR A 365 9.50 4.74 14.42
CA THR A 365 8.43 3.78 14.16
C THR A 365 7.15 4.23 14.86
N ILE A 366 6.04 4.17 14.14
CA ILE A 366 4.69 4.38 14.67
C ILE A 366 3.80 3.17 14.36
N LEU A 367 2.96 2.79 15.29
CA LEU A 367 1.97 1.73 15.12
C LEU A 367 0.59 2.35 14.84
N TYR A 368 -0.09 1.79 13.86
CA TYR A 368 -1.39 2.29 13.40
C TYR A 368 -2.56 1.79 14.25
N SER A 369 -3.74 2.34 14.01
CA SER A 369 -4.96 1.91 14.70
C SER A 369 -5.26 0.42 14.53
N THR A 370 -4.87 -0.19 13.43
CA THR A 370 -4.96 -1.64 13.20
C THR A 370 -4.16 -2.47 14.22
N TYR A 371 -2.99 -1.96 14.64
CA TYR A 371 -2.24 -2.59 15.74
C TYR A 371 -2.98 -2.43 17.07
N PHE A 372 -3.47 -1.22 17.36
CA PHE A 372 -4.27 -0.97 18.57
C PHE A 372 -5.49 -1.87 18.64
N GLU A 373 -6.26 -1.99 17.57
CA GLU A 373 -7.46 -2.84 17.51
C GLU A 373 -7.12 -4.31 17.81
N ARG A 374 -6.03 -4.82 17.25
CA ARG A 374 -5.60 -6.21 17.43
C ARG A 374 -5.05 -6.50 18.82
N PHE A 375 -4.25 -5.58 19.36
CA PHE A 375 -3.54 -5.75 20.64
C PHE A 375 -4.04 -4.82 21.73
N LYS A 376 -5.32 -4.42 21.67
CA LYS A 376 -5.92 -3.40 22.52
C LYS A 376 -5.68 -3.62 24.01
N GLN A 377 -5.86 -4.84 24.51
CA GLN A 377 -5.65 -5.14 25.93
C GLN A 377 -4.20 -4.91 26.35
N LYS A 378 -3.25 -5.39 25.56
CA LYS A 378 -1.82 -5.17 25.79
C LYS A 378 -1.45 -3.68 25.78
N VAL A 379 -1.90 -2.95 24.76
CA VAL A 379 -1.63 -1.51 24.64
C VAL A 379 -2.20 -0.71 25.81
N LEU A 380 -3.41 -1.04 26.28
CA LEU A 380 -4.05 -0.35 27.40
C LEU A 380 -3.40 -0.71 28.76
N SER A 381 -2.86 -1.92 28.92
CA SER A 381 -2.23 -2.36 30.18
C SER A 381 -0.78 -1.90 30.33
N GLU A 382 -0.02 -1.87 29.22
CA GLU A 382 1.42 -1.57 29.24
C GLU A 382 1.72 -0.13 28.79
N GLY A 383 0.86 0.45 27.95
CA GLY A 383 1.07 1.75 27.32
C GLY A 383 0.68 2.94 28.18
N LYS A 384 1.41 4.04 27.99
CA LYS A 384 1.12 5.32 28.64
C LYS A 384 0.50 6.28 27.64
N LYS A 385 -0.71 6.78 27.92
CA LYS A 385 -1.38 7.76 27.07
C LYS A 385 -0.68 9.11 27.13
N LYS A 386 -0.34 9.68 25.96
CA LYS A 386 0.35 10.97 25.83
C LYS A 386 -0.15 11.75 24.61
N VAL A 387 0.11 13.05 24.61
CA VAL A 387 0.00 13.92 23.43
C VAL A 387 1.39 14.07 22.82
N GLN A 388 1.57 13.59 21.60
CA GLN A 388 2.81 13.68 20.83
C GLN A 388 2.66 14.66 19.67
N GLN A 389 3.79 15.21 19.20
CA GLN A 389 3.85 16.08 18.05
C GLN A 389 4.51 15.34 16.89
N TYR A 390 3.88 15.39 15.73
CA TYR A 390 4.36 14.77 14.50
C TYR A 390 4.59 15.86 13.46
N GLY A 391 5.80 15.92 12.94
CA GLY A 391 6.22 16.87 11.92
C GLY A 391 6.38 16.18 10.57
N GLY A 392 6.19 16.93 9.48
CA GLY A 392 6.41 16.47 8.12
C GLY A 392 6.22 17.61 7.13
N ALA A 393 6.27 17.30 5.84
CA ALA A 393 5.90 18.27 4.82
C ALA A 393 4.52 18.86 5.14
N GLY A 394 4.40 20.19 5.06
CA GLY A 394 3.18 20.91 5.39
C GLY A 394 2.99 21.29 6.86
N GLY A 395 3.84 20.88 7.82
CA GLY A 395 3.79 21.40 9.19
C GLY A 395 3.84 20.37 10.31
N ILE A 396 3.19 20.69 11.44
CA ILE A 396 3.18 19.90 12.66
C ILE A 396 1.74 19.66 13.10
N GLN A 397 1.44 18.44 13.55
CA GLN A 397 0.17 18.07 14.20
C GLN A 397 0.41 17.43 15.57
N LYS A 398 -0.54 17.67 16.49
CA LYS A 398 -0.60 17.00 17.80
C LYS A 398 -1.59 15.84 17.71
N LYS A 399 -1.20 14.68 18.19
CA LYS A 399 -2.04 13.48 18.26
C LYS A 399 -1.99 12.87 19.65
N VAL A 400 -3.10 12.27 20.05
CA VAL A 400 -3.16 11.46 21.27
C VAL A 400 -2.81 10.04 20.92
N VAL A 401 -1.77 9.49 21.57
CA VAL A 401 -1.26 8.15 21.33
C VAL A 401 -1.04 7.40 22.63
N TYR A 402 -0.89 6.08 22.55
CA TYR A 402 -0.31 5.28 23.63
C TYR A 402 1.16 5.01 23.29
N ILE A 403 2.04 5.17 24.28
CA ILE A 403 3.44 4.78 24.15
C ILE A 403 3.64 3.45 24.82
N ILE A 404 3.87 2.39 24.06
CA ILE A 404 4.23 1.07 24.62
C ILE A 404 5.72 1.02 24.92
N PRO A 405 6.14 0.32 26.01
CA PRO A 405 7.55 0.32 26.43
C PRO A 405 8.47 -0.33 25.40
N SER A 406 8.00 -1.35 24.69
CA SER A 406 8.82 -2.05 23.71
C SER A 406 8.00 -2.78 22.65
N LEU A 407 8.59 -2.94 21.45
CA LEU A 407 8.09 -3.76 20.35
C LEU A 407 9.20 -4.72 19.89
N ALA A 408 9.01 -6.01 20.14
CA ALA A 408 9.92 -7.04 19.65
C ALA A 408 9.55 -7.46 18.22
N LEU A 409 10.52 -7.43 17.31
CA LEU A 409 10.38 -7.77 15.90
C LEU A 409 11.49 -8.77 15.49
N GLU A 410 11.22 -9.58 14.47
CA GLU A 410 12.19 -10.50 13.88
C GLU A 410 12.20 -10.36 12.36
N LEU A 411 13.38 -10.08 11.80
CA LEU A 411 13.64 -10.00 10.37
C LEU A 411 14.65 -11.07 9.96
N GLY A 412 14.21 -12.10 9.21
CA GLY A 412 15.11 -13.12 8.68
C GLY A 412 15.85 -13.95 9.74
N GLY A 413 15.32 -14.03 10.97
CA GLY A 413 15.97 -14.70 12.10
C GLY A 413 16.63 -13.74 13.08
N GLU A 414 16.98 -12.52 12.67
CA GLU A 414 17.52 -11.47 13.53
C GLU A 414 16.42 -10.84 14.38
N LYS A 415 16.61 -10.89 15.71
CA LYS A 415 15.66 -10.33 16.69
C LYS A 415 16.10 -8.95 17.13
N ILE A 416 15.20 -8.02 17.04
CA ILE A 416 15.41 -6.64 17.48
C ILE A 416 14.28 -6.19 18.41
N THR A 417 14.55 -5.16 19.19
CA THR A 417 13.55 -4.51 20.05
C THR A 417 13.60 -3.01 19.80
N LEU A 418 12.44 -2.42 19.53
CA LEU A 418 12.24 -0.98 19.51
C LEU A 418 11.67 -0.54 20.84
N ASP A 419 12.16 0.56 21.39
CA ASP A 419 11.76 1.08 22.69
C ASP A 419 10.85 2.30 22.52
N SER A 420 9.87 2.46 23.40
CA SER A 420 9.00 3.65 23.47
C SER A 420 8.23 3.93 22.16
N VAL A 421 7.53 2.90 21.63
CA VAL A 421 6.85 2.98 20.33
C VAL A 421 5.45 3.57 20.47
N ASP A 422 5.15 4.57 19.64
CA ASP A 422 3.85 5.25 19.59
C ASP A 422 2.79 4.39 18.89
N VAL A 423 1.61 4.26 19.51
CA VAL A 423 0.45 3.52 19.01
C VAL A 423 -0.74 4.46 18.84
N PHE A 424 -1.16 4.65 17.60
CA PHE A 424 -2.34 5.45 17.27
C PHE A 424 -3.61 4.66 17.55
N THR A 425 -4.61 5.32 18.14
CA THR A 425 -5.93 4.73 18.38
C THR A 425 -6.95 5.05 17.31
N GLU A 426 -6.66 6.04 16.48
CA GLU A 426 -7.47 6.47 15.36
C GLU A 426 -6.69 6.33 14.05
N LYS A 427 -7.41 6.11 12.95
CA LYS A 427 -6.78 6.02 11.64
C LYS A 427 -6.05 7.32 11.28
N ILE A 428 -4.85 7.19 10.77
CA ILE A 428 -4.07 8.31 10.22
C ILE A 428 -4.59 8.67 8.82
N PHE A 429 -5.00 7.64 8.04
CA PHE A 429 -5.58 7.79 6.70
C PHE A 429 -6.67 6.72 6.46
N PRO A 430 -7.64 6.98 5.56
CA PRO A 430 -8.82 6.11 5.40
C PRO A 430 -8.48 4.66 4.97
N GLY A 431 -7.49 4.50 4.11
CA GLY A 431 -7.06 3.20 3.57
C GLY A 431 -6.15 2.36 4.47
N GLU A 432 -5.97 2.72 5.74
CA GLU A 432 -5.07 2.04 6.69
C GLU A 432 -5.42 0.55 6.85
N ARG A 433 -4.45 -0.33 6.55
CA ARG A 433 -4.57 -1.80 6.64
C ARG A 433 -3.36 -2.45 7.31
N PHE A 434 -2.19 -1.82 7.23
CA PHE A 434 -0.96 -2.32 7.83
C PHE A 434 -0.89 -1.98 9.31
N TYR A 435 0.05 -2.59 10.02
CA TYR A 435 0.14 -2.46 11.48
C TYR A 435 0.95 -1.26 11.95
N GLY A 436 1.71 -0.62 11.06
CA GLY A 436 2.50 0.55 11.39
C GLY A 436 3.40 1.00 10.24
N ASN A 437 4.21 2.00 10.54
CA ASN A 437 5.29 2.51 9.70
C ASN A 437 6.60 2.40 10.45
N LEU A 438 7.51 1.57 9.97
CA LEU A 438 8.84 1.42 10.53
C LEU A 438 9.73 2.55 10.03
N GLY A 439 10.29 3.30 10.95
CA GLY A 439 11.20 4.39 10.68
C GLY A 439 12.67 3.98 10.66
N ARG A 440 13.54 4.99 10.68
CA ARG A 440 14.99 4.78 10.75
C ARG A 440 15.45 4.15 12.06
N ASP A 441 14.70 4.31 13.15
CA ASP A 441 14.93 3.62 14.42
C ASP A 441 14.95 2.10 14.26
N PHE A 442 14.09 1.55 13.37
CA PHE A 442 14.14 0.14 12.95
C PHE A 442 15.40 -0.14 12.12
N ALA A 443 15.68 0.67 11.08
CA ALA A 443 16.81 0.45 10.19
C ALA A 443 18.16 0.45 10.95
N TRP A 444 18.29 1.31 11.95
CA TRP A 444 19.51 1.41 12.76
C TRP A 444 19.72 0.32 13.81
N ARG A 445 18.82 -0.67 13.89
CA ARG A 445 19.06 -1.88 14.70
C ARG A 445 19.99 -2.87 14.01
N PHE A 446 20.27 -2.67 12.73
CA PHE A 446 21.16 -3.49 11.91
C PHE A 446 22.42 -2.72 11.54
N ASP A 447 23.55 -3.41 11.43
CA ASP A 447 24.79 -2.82 10.90
C ASP A 447 24.73 -2.67 9.37
N GLU A 448 24.00 -3.57 8.71
CA GLU A 448 23.68 -3.57 7.30
C GLU A 448 22.20 -3.89 7.08
N LEU A 449 21.49 -3.05 6.32
CA LEU A 449 20.14 -3.33 5.84
C LEU A 449 20.14 -3.39 4.31
N VAL A 450 19.81 -4.55 3.75
CA VAL A 450 19.76 -4.81 2.31
C VAL A 450 18.31 -4.66 1.82
N PHE A 451 18.11 -3.86 0.78
CA PHE A 451 16.86 -3.74 0.03
C PHE A 451 17.06 -4.34 -1.35
N ASN A 452 16.28 -5.36 -1.69
CA ASN A 452 16.32 -5.97 -3.01
C ASN A 452 14.93 -5.94 -3.65
N PHE A 453 14.77 -5.14 -4.69
CA PHE A 453 13.50 -4.92 -5.41
C PHE A 453 13.30 -5.90 -6.57
N GLU A 454 14.29 -6.71 -6.90
CA GLU A 454 14.17 -7.74 -7.94
C GLU A 454 13.69 -9.07 -7.35
N SER A 455 14.30 -9.52 -6.27
CA SER A 455 13.85 -10.72 -5.53
C SER A 455 12.85 -10.41 -4.42
N MET A 456 12.51 -9.13 -4.22
CA MET A 456 11.52 -8.65 -3.24
C MET A 456 11.80 -9.16 -1.82
N TYR A 457 12.99 -8.86 -1.33
CA TYR A 457 13.36 -9.12 0.06
C TYR A 457 14.08 -7.95 0.73
N ILE A 458 13.98 -7.93 2.05
CA ILE A 458 14.79 -7.10 2.94
C ILE A 458 15.50 -8.03 3.92
N ARG A 459 16.79 -7.78 4.14
CA ARG A 459 17.64 -8.55 5.04
C ARG A 459 18.44 -7.60 5.93
N GLY A 460 18.37 -7.82 7.24
CA GLY A 460 19.22 -7.17 8.23
C GLY A 460 20.40 -8.08 8.63
N LYS A 461 21.54 -7.47 8.97
CA LYS A 461 22.71 -8.13 9.56
C LYS A 461 23.28 -7.30 10.69
#